data_78dca0b1931b60920da1bb768633890d
#
_entry.id   78dca0b1931b60920da1bb768633890d
#
_cell.length_a   1.000
_cell.length_b   1.000
_cell.length_c   1.000
_cell.angle_alpha   90.00
_cell.angle_beta   90.00
_cell.angle_gamma   90.00
#
_symmetry.space_group_name_H-M   'P 1'
#
loop_
_entity.id
_entity.type
_entity.pdbx_description
1 polymer ?
#
loop_
_entity_poly.entity_id
_entity_poly.type
_entity_poly.pdbx_seq_one_letter_code
_entity_poly.pdbx_strand_id
1 'polypeptide(L)'
;IGDKLVAYRKINGLEVVGGSGVEVIIEGSLLTEEMTDIMNGIRSTKPLGIAINGERVSYRSSFIIDNNALEFDNHRISIPFTVQIVGNADMLIKALSRSGGVLDSIEKNSFGKVHISLQEKEEISLPPYETPLPFRFARISTNL
;
A
#
# COMPACT_ATOMS: atom_id res chain seq x y z
N ILE A 1 23.96 5.69 -5.14
CA ILE A 1 23.40 6.53 -5.54
C ILE A 1 21.96 6.73 -5.33
N GLY A 2 21.64 7.82 -4.89
CA GLY A 2 20.30 8.12 -4.59
C GLY A 2 19.37 7.95 -5.75
N ASP A 3 19.96 7.79 -6.84
CA ASP A 3 19.17 7.65 -8.00
C ASP A 3 18.32 6.42 -7.98
N LYS A 4 18.60 5.50 -7.15
CA LYS A 4 17.71 4.40 -7.09
C LYS A 4 16.38 4.81 -6.55
N LEU A 5 16.25 5.98 -6.08
CA LEU A 5 14.98 6.49 -5.71
C LEU A 5 14.25 7.09 -6.86
N VAL A 6 14.59 6.75 -8.01
CA VAL A 6 13.97 7.33 -9.13
C VAL A 6 12.52 7.18 -9.06
N ALA A 7 11.89 8.29 -8.92
CA ALA A 7 10.47 8.33 -8.93
C ALA A 7 10.07 9.07 -10.16
N TYR A 8 9.34 8.44 -10.99
CA TYR A 8 8.80 9.12 -12.12
C TYR A 8 7.74 10.06 -11.60
N ARG A 9 7.16 10.84 -12.46
CA ARG A 9 6.12 11.72 -12.02
C ARG A 9 4.99 10.90 -11.46
N LYS A 10 4.49 11.33 -10.32
CA LYS A 10 3.45 10.57 -9.65
C LYS A 10 2.21 11.40 -9.38
N ILE A 11 2.00 12.42 -10.17
CA ILE A 11 0.87 13.31 -10.00
C ILE A 11 -0.41 12.52 -10.05
N ASN A 12 -1.15 12.53 -8.94
CA ASN A 12 -2.44 11.84 -8.82
C ASN A 12 -2.39 10.37 -9.17
N GLY A 13 -1.21 9.74 -9.07
CA GLY A 13 -1.11 8.33 -9.31
C GLY A 13 -1.23 7.93 -10.76
N LEU A 14 -1.10 8.87 -11.67
CA LEU A 14 -1.28 8.58 -13.08
C LEU A 14 -0.04 7.99 -13.74
N GLU A 15 1.08 7.96 -13.05
CA GLU A 15 2.32 7.52 -13.63
C GLU A 15 2.90 6.34 -12.89
N VAL A 16 3.71 5.57 -13.59
CA VAL A 16 4.47 4.50 -12.97
C VAL A 16 5.43 5.11 -11.96
N VAL A 17 5.60 4.45 -10.84
CA VAL A 17 6.53 4.87 -9.81
C VAL A 17 7.48 3.73 -9.55
N GLY A 18 8.75 4.01 -9.49
CA GLY A 18 9.74 2.98 -9.24
C GLY A 18 10.84 3.43 -8.30
N GLY A 19 11.55 2.47 -7.75
CA GLY A 19 12.67 2.76 -6.88
C GLY A 19 12.74 1.79 -5.73
N SER A 20 13.57 2.10 -4.75
CA SER A 20 13.69 1.27 -3.57
C SER A 20 12.47 1.46 -2.68
N GLY A 21 12.28 0.55 -1.75
CA GLY A 21 11.16 0.65 -0.85
C GLY A 21 11.05 -0.53 0.07
N VAL A 22 9.83 -0.77 0.55
CA VAL A 22 9.56 -1.79 1.53
C VAL A 22 8.27 -2.51 1.16
N GLU A 23 8.25 -3.80 1.41
CA GLU A 23 7.00 -4.57 1.30
C GLU A 23 6.55 -4.90 2.71
N VAL A 24 5.28 -4.70 2.98
CA VAL A 24 4.66 -5.03 4.26
C VAL A 24 3.72 -6.19 4.01
N ILE A 25 4.01 -7.33 4.59
CA ILE A 25 3.21 -8.54 4.41
C ILE A 25 2.31 -8.68 5.61
N ILE A 26 1.01 -8.76 5.39
CA ILE A 26 0.02 -8.80 6.45
C ILE A 26 -0.77 -10.09 6.36
N GLU A 27 -0.80 -10.83 7.47
CA GLU A 27 -1.52 -12.10 7.55
C GLU A 27 -2.39 -12.10 8.78
N GLY A 28 -3.46 -12.88 8.74
CA GLY A 28 -4.27 -13.11 9.92
C GLY A 28 -5.58 -12.37 9.90
N SER A 29 -6.20 -12.27 11.06
CA SER A 29 -7.55 -11.71 11.20
C SER A 29 -7.45 -10.22 11.47
N LEU A 30 -7.41 -9.45 10.41
CA LEU A 30 -7.27 -8.01 10.49
C LEU A 30 -8.65 -7.36 10.55
N LEU A 31 -8.74 -6.25 11.28
CA LEU A 31 -9.97 -5.46 11.36
C LEU A 31 -9.88 -4.26 10.44
N THR A 32 -11.02 -3.75 10.02
CA THR A 32 -11.05 -2.57 9.15
C THR A 32 -10.31 -1.39 9.77
N GLU A 33 -10.55 -1.15 11.06
CA GLU A 33 -9.89 -0.03 11.75
C GLU A 33 -8.38 -0.20 11.76
N GLU A 34 -7.93 -1.45 11.93
CA GLU A 34 -6.50 -1.73 11.92
C GLU A 34 -5.89 -1.46 10.55
N MET A 35 -6.59 -1.88 9.50
CA MET A 35 -6.11 -1.61 8.15
C MET A 35 -6.03 -0.11 7.89
N THR A 36 -7.03 0.64 8.32
CA THR A 36 -7.03 2.08 8.17
C THR A 36 -5.83 2.70 8.90
N ASP A 37 -5.57 2.25 10.12
CA ASP A 37 -4.44 2.76 10.88
C ASP A 37 -3.11 2.43 10.22
N ILE A 38 -2.98 1.22 9.66
CA ILE A 38 -1.78 0.83 8.94
C ILE A 38 -1.55 1.76 7.76
N MET A 39 -2.59 1.98 6.97
CA MET A 39 -2.45 2.81 5.78
C MET A 39 -2.17 4.26 6.13
N ASN A 40 -2.77 4.76 7.19
CA ASN A 40 -2.49 6.11 7.65
C ASN A 40 -1.04 6.23 8.11
N GLY A 41 -0.54 5.20 8.82
CA GLY A 41 0.86 5.19 9.24
C GLY A 41 1.81 5.19 8.04
N ILE A 42 1.50 4.40 7.03
CA ILE A 42 2.32 4.36 5.82
C ILE A 42 2.27 5.71 5.11
N ARG A 43 1.08 6.27 4.95
CA ARG A 43 0.92 7.53 4.25
C ARG A 43 1.63 8.69 4.98
N SER A 44 1.74 8.60 6.29
CA SER A 44 2.41 9.65 7.05
C SER A 44 3.90 9.70 6.75
N THR A 45 4.48 8.66 6.20
CA THR A 45 5.89 8.67 5.79
C THR A 45 6.09 9.37 4.45
N LYS A 46 5.01 9.76 3.79
CA LYS A 46 5.03 10.44 2.50
C LYS A 46 5.80 9.66 1.45
N PRO A 47 5.37 8.43 1.18
CA PRO A 47 6.05 7.63 0.17
C PRO A 47 5.77 8.16 -1.23
N LEU A 48 6.55 7.70 -2.18
CA LEU A 48 6.36 8.07 -3.57
C LEU A 48 5.15 7.37 -4.18
N GLY A 49 4.84 6.19 -3.71
CA GLY A 49 3.67 5.46 -4.17
C GLY A 49 3.42 4.24 -3.33
N ILE A 50 2.19 3.75 -3.36
CA ILE A 50 1.76 2.58 -2.60
C ILE A 50 0.89 1.73 -3.51
N ALA A 51 1.06 0.41 -3.41
CA ALA A 51 0.17 -0.53 -4.07
C ALA A 51 -0.06 -1.71 -3.14
N ILE A 52 -1.14 -2.44 -3.36
CA ILE A 52 -1.43 -3.65 -2.60
C ILE A 52 -1.61 -4.76 -3.60
N ASN A 53 -0.74 -5.76 -3.53
CA ASN A 53 -0.70 -6.85 -4.50
C ASN A 53 -0.70 -6.32 -5.93
N GLY A 54 0.04 -5.24 -6.15
CA GLY A 54 0.16 -4.66 -7.48
C GLY A 54 -0.94 -3.68 -7.87
N GLU A 55 -1.96 -3.52 -7.04
CA GLU A 55 -3.04 -2.58 -7.35
C GLU A 55 -2.73 -1.24 -6.71
N ARG A 56 -2.58 -0.21 -7.52
CA ARG A 56 -2.17 1.09 -7.05
C ARG A 56 -3.19 1.73 -6.11
N VAL A 57 -2.70 2.27 -5.01
CA VAL A 57 -3.52 2.95 -4.01
C VAL A 57 -3.42 4.45 -4.25
N SER A 58 -4.54 5.17 -4.18
CA SER A 58 -4.53 6.61 -4.28
C SER A 58 -4.69 7.22 -2.89
N TYR A 59 -4.48 8.51 -2.78
CA TYR A 59 -4.65 9.17 -1.50
C TYR A 59 -6.12 9.21 -1.08
N ARG A 60 -7.02 8.88 -1.98
CA ARG A 60 -8.45 8.83 -1.66
C ARG A 60 -8.94 7.43 -1.36
N SER A 61 -8.11 6.44 -1.54
CA SER A 61 -8.55 5.07 -1.33
C SER A 61 -8.92 4.84 0.12
N SER A 62 -10.03 4.18 0.35
CA SER A 62 -10.43 3.75 1.68
C SER A 62 -10.54 2.23 1.66
N PHE A 63 -10.44 1.65 2.84
CA PHE A 63 -10.22 0.22 2.98
C PHE A 63 -11.24 -0.42 3.90
N ILE A 64 -11.71 -1.58 3.50
CA ILE A 64 -12.68 -2.34 4.30
C ILE A 64 -12.19 -3.77 4.35
N ILE A 65 -12.25 -4.38 5.53
CA ILE A 65 -11.98 -5.79 5.68
C ILE A 65 -13.31 -6.49 5.87
N ASP A 66 -13.58 -7.47 5.03
CA ASP A 66 -14.84 -8.21 5.09
C ASP A 66 -14.60 -9.65 4.66
N ASN A 67 -15.04 -10.60 5.48
CA ASN A 67 -14.86 -12.01 5.18
C ASN A 67 -13.43 -12.38 4.84
N ASN A 68 -12.51 -11.87 5.65
CA ASN A 68 -11.09 -12.17 5.51
C ASN A 68 -10.51 -11.71 4.18
N ALA A 69 -11.03 -10.63 3.66
CA ALA A 69 -10.53 -10.03 2.42
C ALA A 69 -10.52 -8.53 2.57
N LEU A 70 -9.58 -7.91 1.87
CA LEU A 70 -9.46 -6.46 1.81
C LEU A 70 -10.18 -5.96 0.59
N GLU A 71 -10.97 -4.91 0.75
CA GLU A 71 -11.64 -4.27 -0.36
C GLU A 71 -11.25 -2.81 -0.43
N PHE A 72 -10.85 -2.35 -1.59
CA PHE A 72 -10.59 -0.94 -1.86
C PHE A 72 -10.69 -0.70 -3.36
N ASP A 73 -11.28 0.41 -3.74
CA ASP A 73 -11.33 0.87 -5.14
C ASP A 73 -11.80 -0.23 -6.10
N ASN A 74 -12.82 -0.98 -5.71
CA ASN A 74 -13.39 -2.06 -6.51
C ASN A 74 -12.48 -3.27 -6.67
N HIS A 75 -11.43 -3.35 -5.87
CA HIS A 75 -10.60 -4.54 -5.81
C HIS A 75 -10.94 -5.32 -4.55
N ARG A 76 -10.86 -6.64 -4.65
CA ARG A 76 -11.03 -7.51 -3.49
C ARG A 76 -9.83 -8.44 -3.44
N ILE A 77 -9.09 -8.38 -2.35
CA ILE A 77 -7.84 -9.10 -2.20
C ILE A 77 -7.89 -9.93 -0.92
N SER A 78 -7.66 -11.23 -1.05
CA SER A 78 -7.69 -12.12 0.11
C SER A 78 -6.49 -11.87 1.01
N ILE A 79 -6.67 -12.04 2.30
CA ILE A 79 -5.58 -12.04 3.26
C ILE A 79 -4.94 -13.42 3.22
N PRO A 80 -3.62 -13.54 3.14
CA PRO A 80 -2.59 -12.50 3.30
C PRO A 80 -2.37 -11.68 2.03
N PHE A 81 -1.90 -10.47 2.24
CA PHE A 81 -1.56 -9.62 1.09
C PHE A 81 -0.30 -8.81 1.41
N THR A 82 0.25 -8.19 0.37
CA THR A 82 1.47 -7.41 0.48
C THR A 82 1.21 -5.98 0.09
N VAL A 83 1.61 -5.05 0.97
CA VAL A 83 1.56 -3.62 0.66
C VAL A 83 2.95 -3.24 0.16
N GLN A 84 3.00 -2.70 -1.04
CA GLN A 84 4.27 -2.32 -1.67
C GLN A 84 4.41 -0.82 -1.57
N ILE A 85 5.52 -0.37 -1.00
CA ILE A 85 5.73 1.05 -0.73
C ILE A 85 7.03 1.47 -1.37
N VAL A 86 6.97 2.45 -2.28
CA VAL A 86 8.17 2.99 -2.89
C VAL A 86 8.54 4.26 -2.15
N GLY A 87 9.78 4.34 -1.71
CA GLY A 87 10.28 5.49 -0.98
C GLY A 87 11.64 5.19 -0.38
N ASN A 88 12.08 6.03 0.53
CA ASN A 88 13.35 5.82 1.21
C ASN A 88 13.20 4.62 2.13
N ALA A 89 13.87 3.51 1.80
CA ALA A 89 13.69 2.26 2.52
C ALA A 89 14.14 2.38 3.98
N ASP A 90 15.25 3.04 4.23
CA ASP A 90 15.74 3.19 5.60
C ASP A 90 14.73 3.95 6.46
N MET A 91 14.22 5.04 5.94
CA MET A 91 13.27 5.84 6.68
C MET A 91 11.97 5.08 6.89
N LEU A 92 11.53 4.35 5.87
CA LEU A 92 10.30 3.56 5.98
C LEU A 92 10.45 2.48 7.03
N ILE A 93 11.56 1.78 7.02
CA ILE A 93 11.76 0.72 7.99
C ILE A 93 11.81 1.28 9.40
N LYS A 94 12.52 2.36 9.60
CA LYS A 94 12.58 2.99 10.93
C LYS A 94 11.20 3.42 11.40
N ALA A 95 10.44 4.03 10.52
CA ALA A 95 9.12 4.54 10.90
C ALA A 95 8.14 3.41 11.18
N LEU A 96 8.17 2.37 10.34
CA LEU A 96 7.16 1.31 10.42
C LEU A 96 7.51 0.23 11.44
N SER A 97 8.79 0.01 11.71
CA SER A 97 9.16 -1.04 12.66
C SER A 97 9.37 -0.52 14.08
N ARG A 98 9.06 0.74 14.29
CA ARG A 98 9.28 1.35 15.59
C ARG A 98 8.49 0.65 16.69
N SER A 99 9.16 0.39 17.82
CA SER A 99 8.50 -0.19 18.96
C SER A 99 7.42 0.77 19.46
N GLY A 100 6.22 0.24 19.69
CA GLY A 100 5.09 1.08 20.07
C GLY A 100 4.43 1.79 18.90
N GLY A 101 4.93 1.61 17.69
CA GLY A 101 4.30 2.18 16.52
C GLY A 101 3.06 1.41 16.12
N VAL A 102 2.42 1.83 15.01
CA VAL A 102 1.13 1.29 14.65
C VAL A 102 1.22 -0.20 14.33
N LEU A 103 2.23 -0.65 13.59
CA LEU A 103 2.33 -2.06 13.24
C LEU A 103 2.60 -2.92 14.46
N ASP A 104 3.52 -2.45 15.31
CA ASP A 104 3.84 -3.17 16.53
C ASP A 104 2.61 -3.28 17.44
N SER A 105 1.86 -2.20 17.58
CA SER A 105 0.68 -2.19 18.42
C SER A 105 -0.40 -3.13 17.92
N ILE A 106 -0.59 -3.17 16.61
CA ILE A 106 -1.61 -4.05 16.04
C ILE A 106 -1.23 -5.50 16.27
N GLU A 107 0.02 -5.86 16.04
CA GLU A 107 0.44 -7.23 16.28
C GLU A 107 0.26 -7.62 17.74
N LYS A 108 0.71 -6.76 18.65
CA LYS A 108 0.63 -7.08 20.07
C LYS A 108 -0.80 -7.16 20.56
N ASN A 109 -1.64 -6.27 20.09
CA ASN A 109 -3.02 -6.24 20.55
C ASN A 109 -3.87 -7.32 19.90
N SER A 110 -3.37 -7.99 18.90
CA SER A 110 -4.11 -9.05 18.24
C SER A 110 -3.98 -10.39 18.94
N PHE A 111 -3.07 -10.49 19.89
CA PHE A 111 -2.82 -11.75 20.61
C PHE A 111 -2.51 -12.89 19.66
N GLY A 112 -1.64 -12.62 18.70
CA GLY A 112 -1.21 -13.64 17.76
C GLY A 112 -2.11 -13.82 16.55
N LYS A 113 -3.18 -13.06 16.43
CA LYS A 113 -4.09 -13.22 15.29
C LYS A 113 -3.63 -12.47 14.05
N VAL A 114 -2.76 -11.49 14.20
CA VAL A 114 -2.24 -10.71 13.09
C VAL A 114 -0.72 -10.78 13.10
N HIS A 115 -0.14 -11.06 11.96
CA HIS A 115 1.32 -11.06 11.79
C HIS A 115 1.68 -10.10 10.67
N ILE A 116 2.65 -9.23 10.95
CA ILE A 116 3.08 -8.22 10.01
C ILE A 116 4.58 -8.32 9.86
N SER A 117 5.06 -8.47 8.63
CA SER A 117 6.49 -8.51 8.37
C SER A 117 6.88 -7.43 7.38
N LEU A 118 8.09 -6.93 7.52
CA LEU A 118 8.63 -5.91 6.65
C LEU A 118 9.79 -6.49 5.88
N GLN A 119 9.88 -6.17 4.60
CA GLN A 119 10.97 -6.63 3.78
C GLN A 119 11.47 -5.48 2.92
N GLU A 120 12.75 -5.16 3.04
CA GLU A 120 13.33 -4.10 2.22
C GLU A 120 13.53 -4.59 0.80
N LYS A 121 13.27 -3.73 -0.17
CA LYS A 121 13.45 -4.06 -1.58
C LYS A 121 14.28 -2.97 -2.23
N GLU A 122 15.21 -3.38 -3.08
CA GLU A 122 16.03 -2.41 -3.81
C GLU A 122 15.28 -1.85 -4.99
N GLU A 123 14.36 -2.60 -5.53
CA GLU A 123 13.62 -2.16 -6.69
C GLU A 123 12.18 -2.60 -6.64
N ILE A 124 11.27 -1.65 -6.63
CA ILE A 124 9.84 -1.91 -6.71
C ILE A 124 9.30 -1.03 -7.82
N SER A 125 8.42 -1.57 -8.65
CA SER A 125 7.79 -0.81 -9.70
C SER A 125 6.28 -0.90 -9.54
N LEU A 126 5.62 0.23 -9.45
CA LEU A 126 4.18 0.28 -9.27
C LEU A 126 3.52 0.82 -10.53
N PRO A 127 2.40 0.21 -10.94
CA PRO A 127 1.68 0.71 -12.12
C PRO A 127 0.96 2.01 -11.80
N PRO A 128 0.46 2.69 -12.82
CA PRO A 128 -0.39 3.86 -12.57
C PRO A 128 -1.66 3.45 -11.87
N TYR A 129 -2.26 4.38 -11.17
CA TYR A 129 -3.52 4.12 -10.52
C TYR A 129 -4.62 3.98 -11.58
N GLU A 130 -5.42 2.93 -11.44
CA GLU A 130 -6.58 2.74 -12.30
C GLU A 130 -7.77 3.30 -11.59
N THR A 131 -8.31 4.35 -12.11
CA THR A 131 -9.41 5.02 -11.46
C THR A 131 -10.62 5.03 -12.37
N PRO A 132 -11.81 4.90 -11.84
CA PRO A 132 -13.03 4.99 -12.66
C PRO A 132 -13.41 6.44 -12.90
N LEU A 133 -12.47 7.25 -13.39
CA LEU A 133 -12.76 8.63 -13.71
C LEU A 133 -13.63 8.70 -14.94
N PRO A 134 -14.39 9.77 -15.10
CA PRO A 134 -15.31 9.87 -16.23
C PRO A 134 -14.67 9.64 -17.58
N PHE A 135 -13.45 10.13 -17.78
CA PHE A 135 -12.82 9.94 -19.07
C PHE A 135 -12.51 8.46 -19.34
N ARG A 136 -12.42 7.65 -18.32
CA ARG A 136 -12.22 6.22 -18.52
C ARG A 136 -13.48 5.56 -19.02
N PHE A 137 -14.60 6.07 -18.60
CA PHE A 137 -15.84 5.52 -19.11
C PHE A 137 -15.97 5.81 -20.59
N ALA A 138 -15.57 6.99 -21.02
CA ALA A 138 -15.59 7.29 -22.43
C ALA A 138 -14.75 6.29 -23.19
N ARG A 139 -13.60 5.95 -22.65
CA ARG A 139 -12.74 4.98 -23.29
C ARG A 139 -13.42 3.62 -23.35
N ILE A 140 -14.07 3.25 -22.28
CA ILE A 140 -14.77 1.99 -22.26
C ILE A 140 -15.89 1.98 -23.28
N SER A 141 -16.57 3.09 -23.37
CA SER A 141 -17.65 3.16 -24.35
C SER A 141 -17.16 2.90 -25.75
N THR A 142 -15.97 3.35 -26.04
CA THR A 142 -15.45 3.16 -27.37
C THR A 142 -15.05 1.71 -27.62
N ASN A 143 -15.00 0.93 -26.62
CA ASN A 143 -14.66 -0.47 -26.78
C ASN A 143 -15.85 -1.32 -27.16
N LEU A 144 -16.98 -0.73 -27.24
CA LEU A 144 -18.18 -1.49 -27.57
C LEU A 144 -18.26 -1.90 -29.02
#